data_3401c8ee26c1a0d0cc832ccfdbe79ed5
#
_entry.id   3401c8ee26c1a0d0cc832ccfdbe79ed5
#
_cell.length_a   1.000
_cell.length_b   1.000
_cell.length_c   1.000
_cell.angle_alpha   90.00
_cell.angle_beta   90.00
_cell.angle_gamma   90.00
#
_symmetry.space_group_name_H-M   'P 1'
#
loop_
_entity.id
_entity.type
_entity.pdbx_description
1 polymer ?
#
loop_
_entity_poly.entity_id
_entity_poly.type
_entity_poly.pdbx_seq_one_letter_code
_entity_poly.pdbx_strand_id
1 'polypeptide(L)'
;SYWNSNEFEYYNEEQKERLSRALKAEKYFDNNNAEVYTMDIAPYFYQQEILDKLEAERKVRGYHRNLVVAATGTGKTVISALDYKRFRKQNPDKPCRLLFVAHREEILKQSMYTFRAVLKDANFGEMFVGSYKPEGIDNLFISIQTFNSQSFTEKTTSDFYDYIIVDEFHHAAAPTYQKL
;
A
#
# COMPACT_ATOMS: atom_id res chain seq x y z
N SER A 1 -16.79 19.42 24.09
CA SER A 1 -15.34 19.64 24.03
C SER A 1 -14.70 18.38 23.45
N TYR A 2 -13.96 18.50 22.37
CA TYR A 2 -13.36 17.40 21.59
C TYR A 2 -12.42 16.48 22.40
N TRP A 3 -11.95 16.95 23.54
CA TRP A 3 -10.96 16.29 24.39
C TRP A 3 -11.55 15.28 25.40
N ASN A 4 -12.86 15.13 25.49
CA ASN A 4 -13.54 14.25 26.44
C ASN A 4 -14.32 13.12 25.75
N SER A 5 -14.03 12.81 24.50
CA SER A 5 -14.59 11.61 23.87
C SER A 5 -13.79 10.38 24.30
N ASN A 6 -14.47 9.28 24.59
CA ASN A 6 -13.87 7.98 24.89
C ASN A 6 -12.99 7.41 23.75
N GLU A 7 -12.72 8.19 22.73
CA GLU A 7 -11.91 7.86 21.57
C GLU A 7 -10.42 8.19 21.74
N PHE A 8 -10.05 8.93 22.81
CA PHE A 8 -8.67 9.26 23.12
C PHE A 8 -8.19 8.46 24.32
N GLU A 9 -7.40 7.41 24.08
CA GLU A 9 -6.64 6.77 25.15
C GLU A 9 -5.47 7.65 25.55
N TYR A 10 -5.24 7.77 26.87
CA TYR A 10 -4.07 8.46 27.39
C TYR A 10 -2.80 7.75 26.94
N TYR A 11 -1.86 8.53 26.42
CA TYR A 11 -0.54 8.06 26.04
C TYR A 11 0.19 7.46 27.25
N ASN A 12 0.36 6.15 27.26
CA ASN A 12 1.04 5.42 28.33
C ASN A 12 2.41 4.87 27.85
N GLU A 13 3.22 4.34 28.77
CA GLU A 13 4.56 3.80 28.47
C GLU A 13 4.52 2.66 27.46
N GLU A 14 3.49 1.84 27.47
CA GLU A 14 3.31 0.73 26.54
C GLU A 14 3.03 1.22 25.10
N GLN A 15 2.24 2.27 24.97
CA GLN A 15 1.99 2.93 23.68
C GLN A 15 3.23 3.69 23.18
N LYS A 16 4.04 4.25 24.09
CA LYS A 16 5.33 4.87 23.78
C LYS A 16 6.33 3.85 23.23
N GLU A 17 6.41 2.67 23.82
CA GLU A 17 7.24 1.59 23.30
C GLU A 17 6.75 1.10 21.93
N ARG A 18 5.43 0.94 21.74
CA ARG A 18 4.85 0.57 20.45
C ARG A 18 5.11 1.62 19.38
N LEU A 19 4.93 2.91 19.71
CA LEU A 19 5.25 4.02 18.80
C LEU A 19 6.75 4.09 18.50
N SER A 20 7.60 3.91 19.53
CA SER A 20 9.05 3.88 19.35
C SER A 20 9.50 2.71 18.47
N ARG A 21 8.87 1.54 18.60
CA ARG A 21 9.13 0.38 17.72
C ARG A 21 8.67 0.66 16.29
N ALA A 22 7.50 1.29 16.12
CA ALA A 22 6.99 1.66 14.80
C ALA A 22 7.88 2.70 14.11
N LEU A 23 8.31 3.74 14.85
CA LEU A 23 9.23 4.77 14.35
C LEU A 23 10.64 4.22 14.09
N LYS A 24 11.09 3.27 14.91
CA LYS A 24 12.35 2.54 14.64
C LYS A 24 12.22 1.68 13.39
N ALA A 25 11.12 0.99 13.19
CA ALA A 25 10.87 0.24 11.97
C ALA A 25 10.93 1.15 10.72
N GLU A 26 10.34 2.35 10.75
CA GLU A 26 10.47 3.33 9.67
C GLU A 26 11.92 3.80 9.43
N LYS A 27 12.72 4.00 10.49
CA LYS A 27 14.12 4.40 10.36
C LYS A 27 15.06 3.26 9.94
N TYR A 28 14.74 2.01 10.27
CA TYR A 28 15.55 0.84 9.89
C TYR A 28 15.36 0.41 8.44
N PHE A 29 14.39 0.97 7.72
CA PHE A 29 14.23 0.71 6.28
C PHE A 29 15.43 1.13 5.42
N ASP A 30 16.41 1.85 5.96
CA ASP A 30 17.50 2.40 5.16
C ASP A 30 18.79 1.55 5.14
N ASN A 31 19.00 0.57 6.05
CA ASN A 31 20.33 -0.07 6.14
C ASN A 31 20.44 -1.59 6.37
N ASN A 32 19.37 -2.38 6.61
CA ASN A 32 19.53 -3.83 6.77
C ASN A 32 18.30 -4.63 6.32
N ASN A 33 18.33 -5.09 5.08
CA ASN A 33 17.19 -5.75 4.42
C ASN A 33 16.75 -7.11 5.02
N ALA A 34 17.54 -7.77 5.85
CA ALA A 34 17.24 -9.14 6.31
C ALA A 34 16.38 -9.20 7.59
N GLU A 35 16.52 -8.27 8.51
CA GLU A 35 15.82 -8.31 9.81
C GLU A 35 14.36 -7.83 9.76
N VAL A 36 14.01 -6.99 8.78
CA VAL A 36 12.67 -6.39 8.65
C VAL A 36 11.61 -7.44 8.30
N TYR A 37 11.98 -8.49 7.60
CA TYR A 37 11.04 -9.53 7.14
C TYR A 37 10.64 -10.55 8.22
N THR A 38 11.29 -10.52 9.39
CA THR A 38 10.98 -11.44 10.51
C THR A 38 9.88 -10.93 11.42
N MET A 39 9.60 -9.62 11.44
CA MET A 39 8.59 -9.04 12.32
C MET A 39 7.19 -9.16 11.72
N ASP A 40 6.22 -9.58 12.54
CA ASP A 40 4.81 -9.55 12.14
C ASP A 40 4.27 -8.12 12.26
N ILE A 41 3.95 -7.53 11.11
CA ILE A 41 3.28 -6.23 11.06
C ILE A 41 1.79 -6.46 11.27
N ALA A 42 1.29 -6.10 12.44
CA ALA A 42 -0.12 -6.14 12.79
C ALA A 42 -0.75 -4.75 12.64
N PRO A 43 -2.00 -4.65 12.17
CA PRO A 43 -2.68 -3.37 12.07
C PRO A 43 -2.97 -2.78 13.47
N TYR A 44 -2.90 -1.47 13.59
CA TYR A 44 -3.47 -0.75 14.72
C TYR A 44 -5.00 -0.86 14.68
N PHE A 45 -5.65 -0.57 15.82
CA PHE A 45 -7.11 -0.66 15.92
C PHE A 45 -7.85 0.09 14.82
N TYR A 46 -7.50 1.37 14.58
CA TYR A 46 -8.11 2.19 13.52
C TYR A 46 -7.80 1.68 12.10
N GLN A 47 -6.62 1.09 11.90
CA GLN A 47 -6.27 0.46 10.60
C GLN A 47 -7.11 -0.81 10.39
N GLN A 48 -7.34 -1.58 11.46
CA GLN A 48 -8.21 -2.75 11.42
C GLN A 48 -9.63 -2.38 11.03
N GLU A 49 -10.19 -1.30 11.60
CA GLU A 49 -11.52 -0.81 11.22
C GLU A 49 -11.61 -0.43 9.73
N ILE A 50 -10.57 0.23 9.19
CA ILE A 50 -10.51 0.59 7.77
C ILE A 50 -10.49 -0.69 6.91
N LEU A 51 -9.67 -1.66 7.29
CA LEU A 51 -9.56 -2.93 6.59
C LEU A 51 -10.88 -3.71 6.59
N ASP A 52 -11.60 -3.70 7.70
CA ASP A 52 -12.89 -4.38 7.82
C ASP A 52 -13.99 -3.68 7.02
N LYS A 53 -13.96 -2.35 6.96
CA LYS A 53 -14.84 -1.56 6.08
C LYS A 53 -14.57 -1.85 4.61
N LEU A 54 -13.30 -1.88 4.17
CA LEU A 54 -12.94 -2.23 2.79
C LEU A 54 -13.40 -3.64 2.41
N GLU A 55 -13.25 -4.59 3.32
CA GLU A 55 -13.72 -5.96 3.12
C GLU A 55 -15.26 -6.02 3.02
N ALA A 56 -15.97 -5.29 3.88
CA ALA A 56 -17.43 -5.20 3.84
C ALA A 56 -17.95 -4.58 2.54
N GLU A 57 -17.30 -3.50 2.05
CA GLU A 57 -17.65 -2.89 0.77
C GLU A 57 -17.55 -3.90 -0.38
N ARG A 58 -16.49 -4.70 -0.41
CA ARG A 58 -16.30 -5.72 -1.45
C ARG A 58 -17.25 -6.90 -1.32
N LYS A 59 -17.38 -7.48 -0.11
CA LYS A 59 -18.14 -8.73 0.08
C LYS A 59 -19.65 -8.54 0.19
N VAL A 60 -20.08 -7.45 0.84
CA VAL A 60 -21.50 -7.22 1.13
C VAL A 60 -22.14 -6.36 0.06
N ARG A 61 -21.44 -5.29 -0.39
CA ARG A 61 -22.00 -4.32 -1.33
C ARG A 61 -21.55 -4.54 -2.77
N GLY A 62 -20.56 -5.38 -3.02
CA GLY A 62 -20.00 -5.62 -4.35
C GLY A 62 -19.21 -4.44 -4.92
N TYR A 63 -18.78 -3.49 -4.08
CA TYR A 63 -18.00 -2.33 -4.52
C TYR A 63 -16.52 -2.64 -4.50
N HIS A 64 -15.92 -2.67 -5.69
CA HIS A 64 -14.50 -2.96 -5.87
C HIS A 64 -13.62 -1.71 -6.04
N ARG A 65 -14.21 -0.52 -6.09
CA ARG A 65 -13.51 0.76 -6.14
C ARG A 65 -13.77 1.52 -4.86
N ASN A 66 -12.72 1.73 -4.06
CA ASN A 66 -12.81 2.34 -2.74
C ASN A 66 -11.81 3.49 -2.61
N LEU A 67 -12.21 4.57 -1.97
CA LEU A 67 -11.34 5.69 -1.62
C LEU A 67 -11.07 5.66 -0.12
N VAL A 68 -9.79 5.55 0.24
CA VAL A 68 -9.35 5.64 1.64
C VAL A 68 -8.77 7.02 1.89
N VAL A 69 -9.44 7.79 2.74
CA VAL A 69 -8.97 9.11 3.18
C VAL A 69 -8.48 9.01 4.62
N ALA A 70 -7.20 9.25 4.82
CA ALA A 70 -6.57 9.21 6.13
C ALA A 70 -5.46 10.26 6.21
N ALA A 71 -5.18 10.78 7.40
CA ALA A 71 -4.15 11.78 7.63
C ALA A 71 -2.75 11.28 7.23
N THR A 72 -1.84 12.20 6.99
CA THR A 72 -0.43 11.87 6.75
C THR A 72 0.17 11.20 8.00
N GLY A 73 0.97 10.16 7.82
CA GLY A 73 1.58 9.43 8.94
C GLY A 73 0.71 8.33 9.57
N THR A 74 -0.54 8.14 9.12
CA THR A 74 -1.43 7.08 9.63
C THR A 74 -1.12 5.69 9.06
N GLY A 75 -0.10 5.57 8.23
CA GLY A 75 0.27 4.28 7.63
C GLY A 75 -0.64 3.83 6.50
N LYS A 76 -1.09 4.75 5.63
CA LYS A 76 -1.91 4.40 4.45
C LYS A 76 -1.30 3.27 3.62
N THR A 77 0.01 3.29 3.40
CA THR A 77 0.73 2.25 2.66
C THR A 77 0.69 0.90 3.39
N VAL A 78 0.79 0.91 4.74
CA VAL A 78 0.64 -0.31 5.54
C VAL A 78 -0.77 -0.87 5.44
N ILE A 79 -1.80 -0.01 5.49
CA ILE A 79 -3.20 -0.43 5.29
C ILE A 79 -3.35 -1.08 3.91
N SER A 80 -2.83 -0.45 2.86
CA SER A 80 -2.90 -0.99 1.49
C SER A 80 -2.19 -2.33 1.36
N ALA A 81 -1.02 -2.50 1.97
CA ALA A 81 -0.27 -3.75 1.96
C ALA A 81 -0.98 -4.86 2.75
N LEU A 82 -1.58 -4.54 3.90
CA LEU A 82 -2.36 -5.50 4.71
C LEU A 82 -3.66 -5.90 3.98
N ASP A 83 -4.32 -4.95 3.32
CA ASP A 83 -5.52 -5.25 2.53
C ASP A 83 -5.20 -6.15 1.34
N TYR A 84 -4.11 -5.87 0.63
CA TYR A 84 -3.62 -6.73 -0.44
C TYR A 84 -3.22 -8.13 0.08
N LYS A 85 -2.59 -8.22 1.26
CA LYS A 85 -2.28 -9.51 1.90
C LYS A 85 -3.56 -10.33 2.17
N ARG A 86 -4.64 -9.68 2.64
CA ARG A 86 -5.95 -10.31 2.82
C ARG A 86 -6.54 -10.76 1.49
N PHE A 87 -6.45 -9.92 0.45
CA PHE A 87 -6.92 -10.24 -0.89
C PHE A 87 -6.22 -11.49 -1.43
N ARG A 88 -4.89 -11.58 -1.36
CA ARG A 88 -4.14 -12.78 -1.75
C ARG A 88 -4.59 -14.02 -1.00
N LYS A 89 -4.77 -13.91 0.31
CA LYS A 89 -5.22 -15.04 1.15
C LYS A 89 -6.62 -15.53 0.77
N GLN A 90 -7.49 -14.64 0.29
CA GLN A 90 -8.85 -14.98 -0.13
C GLN A 90 -8.93 -15.52 -1.56
N ASN A 91 -7.87 -15.35 -2.35
CA ASN A 91 -7.78 -15.77 -3.76
C ASN A 91 -6.52 -16.61 -4.01
N PRO A 92 -6.35 -17.76 -3.34
CA PRO A 92 -5.12 -18.55 -3.43
C PRO A 92 -4.85 -19.11 -4.82
N ASP A 93 -5.90 -19.32 -5.61
CA ASP A 93 -5.83 -19.90 -6.97
C ASP A 93 -5.62 -18.85 -8.07
N LYS A 94 -5.54 -17.56 -7.70
CA LYS A 94 -5.31 -16.46 -8.65
C LYS A 94 -3.89 -15.93 -8.56
N PRO A 95 -3.34 -15.41 -9.65
CA PRO A 95 -2.01 -14.78 -9.63
C PRO A 95 -1.94 -13.54 -8.71
N CYS A 96 -3.07 -12.88 -8.45
CA CYS A 96 -3.18 -11.70 -7.59
C CYS A 96 -2.20 -10.61 -8.01
N ARG A 97 -2.17 -10.25 -9.30
CA ARG A 97 -1.27 -9.24 -9.84
C ARG A 97 -1.57 -7.86 -9.29
N LEU A 98 -0.51 -7.16 -8.85
CA LEU A 98 -0.61 -5.84 -8.23
C LEU A 98 -0.06 -4.75 -9.14
N LEU A 99 -0.83 -3.67 -9.33
CA LEU A 99 -0.34 -2.41 -9.85
C LEU A 99 -0.39 -1.33 -8.75
N PHE A 100 0.77 -0.80 -8.38
CA PHE A 100 0.88 0.33 -7.45
C PHE A 100 1.36 1.57 -8.21
N VAL A 101 0.54 2.62 -8.22
CA VAL A 101 0.82 3.86 -8.94
C VAL A 101 1.02 5.00 -7.96
N ALA A 102 2.12 5.74 -8.08
CA ALA A 102 2.37 6.95 -7.31
C ALA A 102 3.07 8.01 -8.17
N HIS A 103 3.18 9.23 -7.65
CA HIS A 103 3.79 10.35 -8.39
C HIS A 103 5.32 10.37 -8.28
N ARG A 104 5.89 9.98 -7.11
CA ARG A 104 7.31 10.11 -6.80
C ARG A 104 7.99 8.77 -6.64
N GLU A 105 9.24 8.69 -7.10
CA GLU A 105 10.08 7.50 -6.98
C GLU A 105 10.29 7.08 -5.52
N GLU A 106 10.53 8.03 -4.63
CA GLU A 106 10.74 7.77 -3.21
C GLU A 106 9.53 7.09 -2.57
N ILE A 107 8.31 7.52 -2.94
CA ILE A 107 7.06 6.91 -2.46
C ILE A 107 6.94 5.48 -2.97
N LEU A 108 7.24 5.24 -4.25
CA LEU A 108 7.21 3.91 -4.85
C LEU A 108 8.19 2.97 -4.15
N LYS A 109 9.43 3.42 -3.94
CA LYS A 109 10.47 2.66 -3.26
C LYS A 109 10.08 2.31 -1.83
N GLN A 110 9.62 3.29 -1.06
CA GLN A 110 9.15 3.10 0.31
C GLN A 110 7.94 2.16 0.36
N SER A 111 6.99 2.31 -0.57
CA SER A 111 5.81 1.46 -0.65
C SER A 111 6.19 0.02 -0.97
N MET A 112 7.07 -0.21 -1.93
CA MET A 112 7.55 -1.55 -2.26
C MET A 112 8.20 -2.23 -1.06
N TYR A 113 9.06 -1.53 -0.31
CA TYR A 113 9.63 -2.08 0.92
C TYR A 113 8.57 -2.40 1.98
N THR A 114 7.56 -1.54 2.15
CA THR A 114 6.44 -1.81 3.06
C THR A 114 5.69 -3.08 2.66
N PHE A 115 5.41 -3.26 1.37
CA PHE A 115 4.77 -4.48 0.85
C PHE A 115 5.62 -5.71 1.11
N ARG A 116 6.92 -5.66 0.83
CA ARG A 116 7.86 -6.74 1.12
C ARG A 116 7.84 -7.13 2.59
N ALA A 117 7.87 -6.16 3.49
CA ALA A 117 7.83 -6.39 4.93
C ALA A 117 6.50 -7.01 5.39
N VAL A 118 5.35 -6.48 4.93
CA VAL A 118 4.02 -6.99 5.28
C VAL A 118 3.77 -8.39 4.74
N LEU A 119 4.23 -8.66 3.51
CA LEU A 119 4.08 -9.96 2.84
C LEU A 119 5.14 -10.98 3.29
N LYS A 120 6.22 -10.52 3.94
CA LYS A 120 7.40 -11.32 4.28
C LYS A 120 8.07 -11.93 3.05
N ASP A 121 8.13 -11.15 1.96
CA ASP A 121 8.69 -11.57 0.68
C ASP A 121 9.66 -10.48 0.18
N ALA A 122 10.95 -10.72 0.34
CA ALA A 122 12.01 -9.79 -0.04
C ALA A 122 12.08 -9.51 -1.55
N ASN A 123 11.56 -10.44 -2.36
CA ASN A 123 11.60 -10.36 -3.82
C ASN A 123 10.29 -9.83 -4.41
N PHE A 124 9.30 -9.51 -3.56
CA PHE A 124 8.01 -9.02 -4.03
C PHE A 124 8.14 -7.67 -4.74
N GLY A 125 7.58 -7.61 -5.94
CA GLY A 125 7.40 -6.37 -6.69
C GLY A 125 8.67 -5.84 -7.36
N GLU A 126 8.45 -5.21 -8.49
CA GLU A 126 9.47 -4.54 -9.28
C GLU A 126 9.13 -3.07 -9.50
N MET A 127 10.15 -2.25 -9.69
CA MET A 127 9.98 -0.81 -9.95
C MET A 127 10.06 -0.50 -11.44
N PHE A 128 9.16 0.40 -11.89
CA PHE A 128 9.24 0.99 -13.22
C PHE A 128 9.18 2.51 -13.11
N VAL A 129 10.33 3.14 -12.94
CA VAL A 129 10.47 4.59 -12.80
C VAL A 129 11.88 5.03 -13.20
N GLY A 130 12.00 6.13 -13.93
CA GLY A 130 13.28 6.65 -14.36
C GLY A 130 14.11 5.64 -15.15
N SER A 131 15.27 5.27 -14.64
CA SER A 131 16.17 4.26 -15.21
C SER A 131 15.85 2.81 -14.84
N TYR A 132 14.98 2.60 -13.83
CA TYR A 132 14.59 1.27 -13.41
C TYR A 132 13.62 0.66 -14.41
N LYS A 133 14.00 -0.46 -15.00
CA LYS A 133 13.17 -1.24 -15.92
C LYS A 133 12.90 -2.61 -15.28
N PRO A 134 11.63 -3.01 -15.15
CA PRO A 134 11.29 -4.30 -14.56
C PRO A 134 11.62 -5.45 -15.51
N GLU A 135 11.97 -6.61 -14.97
CA GLU A 135 12.06 -7.87 -15.70
C GLU A 135 10.69 -8.50 -15.91
N GLY A 136 9.80 -8.31 -14.93
CA GLY A 136 8.40 -8.74 -14.96
C GLY A 136 7.44 -7.60 -14.63
N ILE A 137 6.17 -7.80 -14.94
CA ILE A 137 5.13 -6.79 -14.69
C ILE A 137 4.00 -7.28 -13.78
N ASP A 138 4.13 -8.47 -13.20
CA ASP A 138 3.04 -9.07 -12.38
C ASP A 138 2.74 -8.25 -11.11
N ASN A 139 3.79 -7.77 -10.42
CA ASN A 139 3.64 -6.93 -9.24
C ASN A 139 4.47 -5.66 -9.43
N LEU A 140 3.85 -4.62 -9.95
CA LEU A 140 4.56 -3.47 -10.46
C LEU A 140 4.30 -2.21 -9.64
N PHE A 141 5.39 -1.52 -9.27
CA PHE A 141 5.39 -0.20 -8.67
C PHE A 141 5.85 0.82 -9.73
N ILE A 142 4.92 1.60 -10.26
CA ILE A 142 5.15 2.47 -11.42
C ILE A 142 4.83 3.93 -11.11
N SER A 143 5.64 4.84 -11.64
CA SER A 143 5.27 6.26 -11.58
C SER A 143 4.18 6.58 -12.61
N ILE A 144 3.28 7.51 -12.26
CA ILE A 144 2.22 7.94 -13.18
C ILE A 144 2.80 8.52 -14.49
N GLN A 145 3.98 9.15 -14.42
CA GLN A 145 4.67 9.66 -15.58
C GLN A 145 5.12 8.53 -16.50
N THR A 146 5.73 7.48 -15.92
CA THR A 146 6.17 6.30 -16.68
C THR A 146 4.98 5.55 -17.27
N PHE A 147 3.91 5.39 -16.48
CA PHE A 147 2.66 4.77 -16.93
C PHE A 147 2.13 5.43 -18.21
N ASN A 148 2.08 6.76 -18.22
CA ASN A 148 1.59 7.52 -19.36
C ASN A 148 2.58 7.54 -20.54
N SER A 149 3.88 7.74 -20.28
CA SER A 149 4.89 7.86 -21.33
C SER A 149 5.16 6.55 -22.07
N GLN A 150 4.96 5.42 -21.40
CA GLN A 150 5.17 4.09 -21.97
C GLN A 150 3.91 3.51 -22.63
N SER A 151 2.82 4.27 -22.71
CA SER A 151 1.51 3.78 -23.19
C SER A 151 1.15 2.45 -22.54
N PHE A 152 1.28 2.39 -21.20
CA PHE A 152 1.23 1.13 -20.46
C PHE A 152 -0.12 0.42 -20.64
N THR A 153 -1.19 1.17 -20.82
CA THR A 153 -2.53 0.65 -21.13
C THR A 153 -2.61 -0.09 -22.47
N GLU A 154 -1.70 0.18 -23.41
CA GLU A 154 -1.64 -0.53 -24.69
C GLU A 154 -0.86 -1.85 -24.59
N LYS A 155 -0.06 -2.00 -23.53
CA LYS A 155 0.81 -3.18 -23.30
C LYS A 155 0.16 -4.22 -22.40
N THR A 156 -0.95 -3.87 -21.75
CA THR A 156 -1.65 -4.74 -20.81
C THR A 156 -3.15 -4.77 -21.16
N THR A 157 -3.81 -5.89 -20.90
CA THR A 157 -5.26 -5.98 -21.00
C THR A 157 -5.92 -5.31 -19.79
N SER A 158 -7.17 -4.89 -19.92
CA SER A 158 -7.92 -4.21 -18.85
C SER A 158 -8.13 -5.07 -17.59
N ASP A 159 -7.97 -6.38 -17.71
CA ASP A 159 -8.11 -7.38 -16.65
C ASP A 159 -6.77 -7.99 -16.20
N PHE A 160 -5.64 -7.43 -16.67
CA PHE A 160 -4.31 -7.96 -16.32
C PHE A 160 -4.01 -7.87 -14.83
N TYR A 161 -4.36 -6.76 -14.18
CA TYR A 161 -4.14 -6.56 -12.76
C TYR A 161 -5.40 -6.89 -11.95
N ASP A 162 -5.23 -7.74 -10.95
CA ASP A 162 -6.31 -8.12 -10.02
C ASP A 162 -6.49 -7.07 -8.90
N TYR A 163 -5.45 -6.28 -8.63
CA TYR A 163 -5.44 -5.31 -7.55
C TYR A 163 -4.67 -4.04 -7.95
N ILE A 164 -5.34 -2.89 -7.88
CA ILE A 164 -4.75 -1.61 -8.28
C ILE A 164 -4.81 -0.64 -7.09
N ILE A 165 -3.68 -0.02 -6.80
CA ILE A 165 -3.55 1.03 -5.79
C ILE A 165 -3.05 2.29 -6.47
N VAL A 166 -3.75 3.41 -6.22
CA VAL A 166 -3.31 4.74 -6.65
C VAL A 166 -3.08 5.57 -5.41
N ASP A 167 -1.82 5.85 -5.11
CA ASP A 167 -1.46 6.71 -3.98
C ASP A 167 -1.57 8.19 -4.38
N GLU A 168 -1.80 9.05 -3.39
CA GLU A 168 -2.00 10.50 -3.58
C GLU A 168 -3.12 10.83 -4.61
N PHE A 169 -4.23 10.09 -4.56
CA PHE A 169 -5.36 10.24 -5.49
C PHE A 169 -5.98 11.65 -5.54
N HIS A 170 -5.65 12.53 -4.59
CA HIS A 170 -6.04 13.95 -4.64
C HIS A 170 -5.46 14.70 -5.86
N HIS A 171 -4.43 14.16 -6.50
CA HIS A 171 -3.92 14.63 -7.79
C HIS A 171 -4.67 14.03 -9.00
N ALA A 172 -5.64 13.14 -8.78
CA ALA A 172 -6.34 12.42 -9.86
C ALA A 172 -7.16 13.31 -10.80
N ALA A 173 -7.49 14.54 -10.39
CA ALA A 173 -8.09 15.55 -11.28
C ALA A 173 -7.12 16.03 -12.37
N ALA A 174 -5.82 15.77 -12.25
CA ALA A 174 -4.86 16.08 -13.28
C ALA A 174 -5.04 15.16 -14.51
N PRO A 175 -4.85 15.68 -15.74
CA PRO A 175 -4.98 14.88 -16.97
C PRO A 175 -4.13 13.62 -17.01
N THR A 176 -3.05 13.59 -16.22
CA THR A 176 -2.15 12.45 -16.08
C THR A 176 -2.78 11.19 -15.48
N TYR A 177 -3.84 11.32 -14.67
CA TYR A 177 -4.53 10.20 -14.05
C TYR A 177 -5.78 9.72 -14.81
N GLN A 178 -6.20 10.44 -15.85
CA GLN A 178 -7.43 10.11 -16.60
C GLN A 178 -7.33 8.83 -17.44
N LYS A 179 -6.11 8.29 -17.60
CA LYS A 179 -5.86 7.06 -18.37
C LYS A 179 -5.78 5.78 -17.50
N LEU A 180 -5.85 5.93 -16.18
CA LEU A 180 -5.97 4.84 -15.22
C LEU A 180 -7.43 4.41 -15.07
#